data_f6abb5ac2e9a7164fc91faa0e648f579
#
_entry.id   f6abb5ac2e9a7164fc91faa0e648f579
#
_cell.length_a   1.000
_cell.length_b   1.000
_cell.length_c   1.000
_cell.angle_alpha   90.00
_cell.angle_beta   90.00
_cell.angle_gamma   90.00
#
_symmetry.space_group_name_H-M   'P 1'
#
loop_
_entity.id
_entity.type
_entity.pdbx_description
1 polymer ?
#
loop_
_entity_poly.entity_id
_entity_poly.type
_entity_poly.pdbx_seq_one_letter_code
_entity_poly.pdbx_strand_id
1 'polypeptide(L)'
;MNELNRQLISMYAKQLRVPTFNQYEEVIRQLDGDKGFDDFLVSLMRAELENRQESNRKRKIRSARFPYTKTLEEFDFSYLEHVSEAQIHQLASCNFIQNKQNIVLIGNP
;
A
#
# COMPACT_ATOMS: atom_id res chain seq x y z
N MET A 1 -12.25 -14.88 24.46
CA MET A 1 -10.89 -15.46 24.30
C MET A 1 -10.10 -15.26 25.56
N ASN A 2 -9.28 -16.22 25.92
CA ASN A 2 -8.47 -16.22 27.12
C ASN A 2 -7.39 -15.13 27.06
N GLU A 3 -7.26 -14.36 28.16
CA GLU A 3 -6.26 -13.30 28.29
C GLU A 3 -4.83 -13.83 28.15
N LEU A 4 -4.56 -15.02 28.66
CA LEU A 4 -3.25 -15.66 28.48
C LEU A 4 -2.92 -15.87 27.01
N ASN A 5 -3.87 -16.32 26.22
CA ASN A 5 -3.66 -16.51 24.77
C ASN A 5 -3.40 -15.19 24.07
N ARG A 6 -4.09 -14.11 24.46
CA ARG A 6 -3.83 -12.78 23.89
C ARG A 6 -2.41 -12.34 24.13
N GLN A 7 -1.91 -12.52 25.36
CA GLN A 7 -0.55 -12.15 25.72
C GLN A 7 0.47 -12.98 24.95
N LEU A 8 0.26 -14.28 24.83
CA LEU A 8 1.14 -15.17 24.06
C LEU A 8 1.17 -14.81 22.58
N ILE A 9 0.02 -14.55 21.99
CA ILE A 9 -0.07 -14.15 20.58
C ILE A 9 0.70 -12.84 20.36
N SER A 10 0.51 -11.85 21.24
CA SER A 10 1.22 -10.59 21.14
C SER A 10 2.74 -10.77 21.22
N MET A 11 3.21 -11.59 22.13
CA MET A 11 4.62 -11.88 22.31
C MET A 11 5.21 -12.60 21.09
N TYR A 12 4.52 -13.63 20.61
CA TYR A 12 4.99 -14.40 19.45
C TYR A 12 4.93 -13.58 18.17
N ALA A 13 3.90 -12.78 17.99
CA ALA A 13 3.79 -11.91 16.83
C ALA A 13 4.97 -10.93 16.75
N LYS A 14 5.40 -10.40 17.89
CA LYS A 14 6.56 -9.53 17.97
C LYS A 14 7.85 -10.28 17.61
N GLN A 15 8.06 -11.46 18.18
CA GLN A 15 9.24 -12.28 17.91
C GLN A 15 9.33 -12.72 16.46
N LEU A 16 8.19 -13.10 15.87
CA LEU A 16 8.11 -13.55 14.48
C LEU A 16 8.06 -12.39 13.48
N ARG A 17 7.95 -11.15 13.97
CA ARG A 17 7.83 -9.95 13.14
C ARG A 17 6.60 -9.97 12.24
N VAL A 18 5.48 -10.38 12.81
CA VAL A 18 4.17 -10.40 12.15
C VAL A 18 3.15 -9.59 12.96
N PRO A 19 3.35 -8.26 13.08
CA PRO A 19 2.53 -7.45 13.98
C PRO A 19 1.04 -7.45 13.63
N THR A 20 0.70 -7.67 12.37
CA THR A 20 -0.69 -7.74 11.92
C THR A 20 -1.45 -8.89 12.57
N PHE A 21 -0.75 -9.93 13.04
CA PHE A 21 -1.39 -11.05 13.73
C PHE A 21 -2.03 -10.64 15.05
N ASN A 22 -1.63 -9.50 15.62
CA ASN A 22 -2.32 -8.92 16.78
C ASN A 22 -3.75 -8.47 16.45
N GLN A 23 -4.08 -8.33 15.17
CA GLN A 23 -5.42 -7.96 14.71
C GLN A 23 -6.32 -9.18 14.44
N TYR A 24 -5.95 -10.34 14.92
CA TYR A 24 -6.66 -11.59 14.63
C TYR A 24 -8.12 -11.56 15.07
N GLU A 25 -8.45 -10.89 16.17
CA GLU A 25 -9.84 -10.78 16.63
C GLU A 25 -10.69 -9.96 15.66
N GLU A 26 -10.11 -8.92 15.08
CA GLU A 26 -10.78 -8.13 14.06
C GLU A 26 -11.06 -8.96 12.80
N VAL A 27 -10.10 -9.77 12.38
CA VAL A 27 -10.27 -10.67 11.24
C VAL A 27 -11.39 -11.68 11.51
N ILE A 28 -11.46 -12.22 12.71
CA ILE A 28 -12.54 -13.13 13.12
C ILE A 28 -13.90 -12.44 12.98
N ARG A 29 -14.01 -11.19 13.44
CA ARG A 29 -15.27 -10.43 13.36
C ARG A 29 -15.68 -10.14 11.92
N GLN A 30 -14.74 -9.97 11.02
CA GLN A 30 -15.01 -9.67 9.61
C GLN A 30 -15.39 -10.91 8.79
N LEU A 31 -15.14 -12.12 9.31
CA LEU A 31 -15.54 -13.34 8.64
C LEU A 31 -17.04 -13.57 8.81
N ASP A 32 -17.73 -13.70 7.69
CA ASP A 32 -19.17 -13.95 7.68
C ASP A 32 -19.48 -15.44 7.74
N GLY A 33 -20.47 -15.80 8.53
CA GLY A 33 -20.99 -17.15 8.58
C GLY A 33 -20.05 -18.16 9.24
N ASP A 34 -20.29 -19.42 8.93
CA ASP A 34 -19.57 -20.54 9.52
C ASP A 34 -18.30 -20.84 8.70
N LYS A 35 -17.27 -20.03 8.90
CA LYS A 35 -15.99 -20.18 8.22
C LYS A 35 -15.06 -21.10 9.00
N GLY A 36 -14.25 -21.87 8.30
CA GLY A 36 -13.25 -22.74 8.89
C GLY A 36 -12.00 -21.99 9.37
N PHE A 37 -11.15 -22.72 10.11
CA PHE A 37 -9.90 -22.16 10.60
C PHE A 37 -8.93 -21.80 9.46
N ASP A 38 -8.98 -22.54 8.36
CA ASP A 38 -8.18 -22.25 7.18
C ASP A 38 -8.58 -20.92 6.53
N ASP A 39 -9.86 -20.62 6.46
CA ASP A 39 -10.35 -19.31 5.98
C ASP A 39 -9.83 -18.18 6.85
N PHE A 40 -9.87 -18.37 8.17
CA PHE A 40 -9.31 -17.41 9.12
C PHE A 40 -7.83 -17.19 8.88
N LEU A 41 -7.05 -18.26 8.73
CA LEU A 41 -5.62 -18.15 8.52
C LEU A 41 -5.28 -17.46 7.20
N VAL A 42 -5.98 -17.79 6.13
CA VAL A 42 -5.79 -17.13 4.83
C VAL A 42 -6.07 -15.62 4.95
N SER A 43 -7.16 -15.25 5.61
CA SER A 43 -7.51 -13.83 5.80
C SER A 43 -6.45 -13.10 6.61
N LEU A 44 -5.92 -13.74 7.65
CA LEU A 44 -4.88 -13.16 8.49
C LEU A 44 -3.57 -12.96 7.73
N MET A 45 -3.17 -13.95 6.95
CA MET A 45 -1.95 -13.88 6.13
C MET A 45 -2.08 -12.81 5.03
N ARG A 46 -3.27 -12.71 4.43
CA ARG A 46 -3.55 -11.66 3.44
C ARG A 46 -3.41 -10.27 4.06
N ALA A 47 -3.96 -10.07 5.25
CA ALA A 47 -3.84 -8.80 5.97
C ALA A 47 -2.37 -8.44 6.24
N GLU A 48 -1.55 -9.42 6.63
CA GLU A 48 -0.11 -9.21 6.84
C GLU A 48 0.59 -8.78 5.55
N LEU A 49 0.31 -9.45 4.43
CA LEU A 49 0.89 -9.10 3.14
C LEU A 49 0.51 -7.69 2.71
N GLU A 50 -0.76 -7.33 2.85
CA GLU A 50 -1.24 -5.99 2.49
C GLU A 50 -0.57 -4.91 3.34
N ASN A 51 -0.43 -5.13 4.65
CA ASN A 51 0.24 -4.18 5.54
C ASN A 51 1.73 -4.04 5.20
N ARG A 52 2.41 -5.12 4.84
CA ARG A 52 3.82 -5.07 4.42
C ARG A 52 3.98 -4.32 3.11
N GLN A 53 3.10 -4.54 2.15
CA GLN A 53 3.12 -3.82 0.88
C GLN A 53 2.93 -2.31 1.10
N GLU A 54 1.99 -1.94 1.95
CA GLU A 54 1.75 -0.53 2.29
C GLU A 54 2.94 0.10 3.01
N SER A 55 3.53 -0.59 3.96
CA SER A 55 4.72 -0.12 4.68
C SER A 55 5.91 0.05 3.73
N ASN A 56 6.09 -0.88 2.80
CA ASN A 56 7.16 -0.80 1.80
C ASN A 56 6.94 0.38 0.85
N ARG A 57 5.70 0.60 0.43
CA ARG A 57 5.34 1.74 -0.42
C ARG A 57 5.68 3.06 0.28
N LYS A 58 5.26 3.22 1.53
CA LYS A 58 5.54 4.42 2.31
C LYS A 58 7.04 4.65 2.49
N ARG A 59 7.79 3.59 2.76
CA ARG A 59 9.24 3.66 2.91
C ARG A 59 9.92 4.09 1.62
N LYS A 60 9.50 3.56 0.47
CA LYS A 60 10.06 3.93 -0.84
C LYS A 60 9.78 5.40 -1.17
N ILE A 61 8.56 5.87 -0.91
CA ILE A 61 8.21 7.29 -1.09
C ILE A 61 9.09 8.18 -0.21
N ARG A 62 9.26 7.81 1.05
CA ARG A 62 10.13 8.56 1.97
C ARG A 62 11.58 8.58 1.51
N SER A 63 12.09 7.44 1.02
CA SER A 63 13.47 7.32 0.52
C SER A 63 13.70 8.15 -0.73
N ALA A 64 12.68 8.40 -1.53
CA ALA A 64 12.78 9.22 -2.72
C ALA A 64 13.01 10.71 -2.40
N ARG A 65 12.72 11.12 -1.15
CA ARG A 65 12.98 12.49 -0.64
C ARG A 65 12.38 13.58 -1.50
N PHE A 66 11.12 13.41 -1.91
CA PHE A 66 10.40 14.47 -2.60
C PHE A 66 10.29 15.70 -1.69
N PRO A 67 10.56 16.91 -2.21
CA PRO A 67 10.46 18.14 -1.40
C PRO A 67 9.04 18.43 -0.97
N TYR A 68 8.05 18.00 -1.75
CA TYR A 68 6.63 18.20 -1.46
C TYR A 68 5.86 16.93 -1.72
N THR A 69 4.78 16.74 -0.95
CA THR A 69 3.79 15.69 -1.24
C THR A 69 2.67 16.34 -2.04
N LYS A 70 2.61 16.02 -3.33
CA LYS A 70 1.56 16.52 -4.24
C LYS A 70 1.02 15.35 -5.06
N THR A 71 -0.28 15.35 -5.29
CA THR A 71 -0.96 14.35 -6.07
C THR A 71 -1.44 14.94 -7.40
N LEU A 72 -1.73 14.07 -8.38
CA LEU A 72 -2.31 14.49 -9.65
C LEU A 72 -3.71 15.10 -9.46
N GLU A 73 -4.42 14.69 -8.42
CA GLU A 73 -5.74 15.23 -8.10
C GLU A 73 -5.67 16.74 -7.75
N GLU A 74 -4.54 17.16 -7.18
CA GLU A 74 -4.28 18.57 -6.83
C GLU A 74 -3.72 19.39 -7.99
N PHE A 75 -3.35 18.73 -9.09
CA PHE A 75 -2.68 19.38 -10.21
C PHE A 75 -3.69 20.15 -11.07
N ASP A 76 -3.37 21.40 -11.40
CA ASP A 76 -4.18 22.23 -12.28
C ASP A 76 -3.70 22.11 -13.73
N PHE A 77 -4.42 21.33 -14.53
CA PHE A 77 -4.07 21.08 -15.92
C PHE A 77 -4.29 22.30 -16.83
N SER A 78 -4.98 23.33 -16.35
CA SER A 78 -5.26 24.53 -17.14
C SER A 78 -4.00 25.31 -17.53
N TYR A 79 -2.92 25.15 -16.79
CA TYR A 79 -1.63 25.80 -17.07
C TYR A 79 -0.82 25.10 -18.17
N LEU A 80 -1.23 23.92 -18.61
CA LEU A 80 -0.53 23.19 -19.68
C LEU A 80 -1.05 23.61 -21.05
N GLU A 81 -0.14 24.11 -21.90
CA GLU A 81 -0.51 24.60 -23.23
C GLU A 81 -0.41 23.52 -24.32
N HIS A 82 0.56 22.63 -24.21
CA HIS A 82 0.90 21.69 -25.27
C HIS A 82 0.74 20.23 -24.88
N VAL A 83 0.29 19.95 -23.66
CA VAL A 83 0.14 18.61 -23.14
C VAL A 83 -1.28 18.45 -22.60
N SER A 84 -1.94 17.37 -22.99
CA SER A 84 -3.29 17.09 -22.53
C SER A 84 -3.28 16.37 -21.18
N GLU A 85 -4.40 16.49 -20.45
CA GLU A 85 -4.61 15.73 -19.22
C GLU A 85 -4.50 14.23 -19.45
N ALA A 86 -5.02 13.74 -20.58
CA ALA A 86 -4.93 12.32 -20.93
C ALA A 86 -3.48 11.84 -21.08
N GLN A 87 -2.61 12.67 -21.66
CA GLN A 87 -1.18 12.33 -21.79
C GLN A 87 -0.51 12.21 -20.42
N ILE A 88 -0.83 13.10 -19.50
CA ILE A 88 -0.29 13.06 -18.13
C ILE A 88 -0.76 11.80 -17.40
N HIS A 89 -2.05 11.45 -17.50
CA HIS A 89 -2.57 10.23 -16.91
C HIS A 89 -1.95 8.97 -17.51
N GLN A 90 -1.67 8.98 -18.81
CA GLN A 90 -0.98 7.87 -19.46
C GLN A 90 0.45 7.70 -18.92
N LEU A 91 1.18 8.79 -18.72
CA LEU A 91 2.50 8.76 -18.10
C LEU A 91 2.43 8.26 -16.67
N ALA A 92 1.41 8.66 -15.92
CA ALA A 92 1.20 8.26 -14.53
C ALA A 92 0.92 6.76 -14.39
N SER A 93 0.47 6.07 -15.44
CA SER A 93 0.29 4.62 -15.44
C SER A 93 1.62 3.85 -15.32
N CYS A 94 2.74 4.53 -15.58
CA CYS A 94 4.09 3.99 -15.53
C CYS A 94 4.38 2.88 -16.56
N ASN A 95 3.55 2.73 -17.58
CA ASN A 95 3.78 1.74 -18.64
C ASN A 95 5.10 1.96 -19.39
N PHE A 96 5.56 3.21 -19.43
CA PHE A 96 6.84 3.53 -20.07
C PHE A 96 8.02 2.82 -19.39
N ILE A 97 7.93 2.54 -18.10
CA ILE A 97 8.98 1.83 -17.35
C ILE A 97 9.09 0.38 -17.84
N GLN A 98 7.95 -0.30 -17.98
CA GLN A 98 7.91 -1.68 -18.48
C GLN A 98 8.40 -1.77 -19.92
N ASN A 99 8.10 -0.75 -20.73
CA ASN A 99 8.50 -0.67 -22.13
C ASN A 99 9.90 -0.14 -22.32
N LYS A 100 10.65 0.15 -21.25
CA LYS A 100 12.01 0.68 -21.26
C LYS A 100 12.12 1.97 -22.06
N GLN A 101 11.12 2.84 -21.95
CA GLN A 101 11.08 4.15 -22.58
C GLN A 101 11.46 5.23 -21.58
N ASN A 102 11.99 6.32 -22.10
CA ASN A 102 12.37 7.48 -21.29
C ASN A 102 11.37 8.61 -21.47
N ILE A 103 11.27 9.46 -20.44
CA ILE A 103 10.49 10.70 -20.50
C ILE A 103 11.45 11.87 -20.38
N VAL A 104 11.28 12.87 -21.26
CA VAL A 104 12.02 14.13 -21.20
C VAL A 104 10.99 15.26 -21.08
N LEU A 105 11.12 16.06 -20.02
CA LEU A 105 10.28 17.22 -19.79
C LEU A 105 11.04 18.48 -20.21
N ILE A 106 10.45 19.25 -21.11
CA ILE A 106 11.05 20.48 -21.64
C ILE A 106 10.11 21.63 -21.32
N GLY A 107 10.67 22.70 -20.80
CA GLY A 107 9.92 23.89 -20.47
C GLY A 107 10.79 25.01 -19.95
N ASN A 108 10.17 26.16 -19.69
CA ASN A 108 10.83 27.28 -19.05
C ASN A 108 10.97 27.06 -17.55
N PRO A 109 12.04 27.55 -16.92
CA PRO A 109 12.22 27.45 -15.49
C PRO A 109 11.17 28.22 -14.68
#